data_f250e814a1f47c0df80ffed53a98dd3f
#
_entry.id   f250e814a1f47c0df80ffed53a98dd3f
#
_cell.length_a   1.000
_cell.length_b   1.000
_cell.length_c   1.000
_cell.angle_alpha   90.00
_cell.angle_beta   90.00
_cell.angle_gamma   90.00
#
_symmetry.space_group_name_H-M   'P 1'
#
loop_
_entity.id
_entity.type
_entity.pdbx_description
1 polymer ?
#
loop_
_entity_poly.entity_id
_entity_poly.type
_entity_poly.pdbx_seq_one_letter_code
_entity_poly.pdbx_strand_id
1 'polypeptide(L)'
;MNDIKKNLPTIYKEKKNKKQAKIATGMKFTDLAIKALHTELVPAFMGLLGMALGFISLAYCIDLSGKTQFRPYVVTVDKQGSVLLLENPNQDSLNSKVKASFVCEYVDRLYAVSEDKALQRRFINEIYAKTSLGSAASVFIDNFYTKANVMSYATALRNTAIESVVSLSDNTFEVTFKLMTKQKDQNLTERYKAFVSYKRLNVTYDNLEEVRLNPLGLFVNEFNVNKIIEVAS
;
A
#
# COMPACT_ATOMS: atom_id res chain seq x y z
N MET A 1 -98.51 -4.59 -41.31
CA MET A 1 -97.48 -3.66 -40.88
C MET A 1 -97.31 -3.62 -39.33
N ASN A 2 -97.59 -4.70 -38.62
CA ASN A 2 -97.61 -4.78 -37.15
C ASN A 2 -96.52 -5.68 -36.49
N ASP A 3 -95.73 -6.43 -37.26
CA ASP A 3 -94.73 -7.37 -36.68
C ASP A 3 -93.35 -6.81 -36.50
N ILE A 4 -93.07 -5.61 -37.06
CA ILE A 4 -91.68 -5.01 -36.95
C ILE A 4 -91.42 -4.33 -35.57
N LYS A 5 -92.51 -3.86 -34.95
CA LYS A 5 -92.34 -3.14 -33.64
C LYS A 5 -92.14 -4.06 -32.42
N LYS A 6 -92.51 -5.36 -32.52
CA LYS A 6 -92.40 -6.32 -31.41
C LYS A 6 -90.98 -6.87 -31.23
N ASN A 7 -90.20 -6.90 -32.28
CA ASN A 7 -88.84 -7.48 -32.25
C ASN A 7 -87.71 -6.49 -31.96
N LEU A 8 -87.96 -5.19 -32.03
CA LEU A 8 -86.96 -4.14 -31.74
C LEU A 8 -86.37 -4.19 -30.33
N PRO A 9 -87.15 -4.38 -29.25
CA PRO A 9 -86.61 -4.44 -27.91
C PRO A 9 -85.78 -5.70 -27.65
N THR A 10 -86.06 -6.81 -28.36
CA THR A 10 -85.29 -8.05 -28.18
C THR A 10 -83.93 -7.99 -28.81
N ILE A 11 -83.82 -7.42 -30.03
CA ILE A 11 -82.53 -7.23 -30.73
C ILE A 11 -81.64 -6.25 -29.99
N TYR A 12 -82.22 -5.19 -29.40
CA TYR A 12 -81.43 -4.22 -28.64
C TYR A 12 -80.91 -4.84 -27.35
N LYS A 13 -81.69 -5.64 -26.65
CA LYS A 13 -81.26 -6.39 -25.46
C LYS A 13 -80.15 -7.40 -25.78
N GLU A 14 -80.27 -8.10 -26.91
CA GLU A 14 -79.30 -9.08 -27.35
C GLU A 14 -77.95 -8.44 -27.72
N LYS A 15 -77.99 -7.29 -28.44
CA LYS A 15 -76.74 -6.47 -28.72
C LYS A 15 -76.13 -5.92 -27.47
N LYS A 16 -76.90 -5.45 -26.48
CA LYS A 16 -76.41 -4.96 -25.20
C LYS A 16 -75.76 -6.06 -24.38
N ASN A 17 -76.38 -7.24 -24.36
CA ASN A 17 -75.84 -8.44 -23.66
C ASN A 17 -74.57 -8.98 -24.34
N LYS A 18 -74.46 -8.98 -25.67
CA LYS A 18 -73.22 -9.34 -26.40
C LYS A 18 -72.09 -8.32 -26.15
N LYS A 19 -72.44 -7.02 -26.05
CA LYS A 19 -71.45 -5.99 -25.73
C LYS A 19 -70.93 -6.09 -24.28
N GLN A 20 -71.82 -6.38 -23.33
CA GLN A 20 -71.44 -6.59 -21.93
C GLN A 20 -70.62 -7.88 -21.77
N ALA A 21 -70.93 -8.95 -22.47
CA ALA A 21 -70.21 -10.23 -22.49
C ALA A 21 -68.76 -10.01 -23.05
N LYS A 22 -68.63 -9.24 -24.14
CA LYS A 22 -67.30 -8.88 -24.69
C LYS A 22 -66.46 -8.03 -23.72
N ILE A 23 -67.07 -7.07 -23.02
CA ILE A 23 -66.39 -6.27 -22.03
C ILE A 23 -65.96 -7.15 -20.82
N ALA A 24 -66.84 -8.00 -20.36
CA ALA A 24 -66.53 -8.93 -19.25
C ALA A 24 -65.40 -9.93 -19.61
N THR A 25 -65.36 -10.41 -20.87
CA THR A 25 -64.28 -11.28 -21.35
C THR A 25 -62.97 -10.53 -21.49
N GLY A 26 -63.03 -9.26 -21.96
CA GLY A 26 -61.84 -8.38 -21.99
C GLY A 26 -61.26 -8.08 -20.61
N MET A 27 -62.16 -7.82 -19.63
CA MET A 27 -61.69 -7.61 -18.22
C MET A 27 -61.05 -8.87 -17.62
N LYS A 28 -61.60 -10.05 -17.88
CA LYS A 28 -60.99 -11.32 -17.44
C LYS A 28 -59.63 -11.57 -18.08
N PHE A 29 -59.43 -11.16 -19.34
CA PHE A 29 -58.16 -11.31 -20.03
C PHE A 29 -57.08 -10.36 -19.49
N THR A 30 -57.47 -9.11 -19.17
CA THR A 30 -56.57 -8.13 -18.53
C THR A 30 -56.18 -8.56 -17.12
N ASP A 31 -57.12 -9.06 -16.33
CA ASP A 31 -56.85 -9.59 -14.98
C ASP A 31 -55.93 -10.83 -15.00
N LEU A 32 -56.08 -11.70 -15.97
CA LEU A 32 -55.21 -12.87 -16.18
C LEU A 32 -53.81 -12.43 -16.60
N ALA A 33 -53.71 -11.46 -17.51
CA ALA A 33 -52.42 -10.91 -17.94
C ALA A 33 -51.68 -10.17 -16.79
N ILE A 34 -52.39 -9.40 -15.97
CA ILE A 34 -51.85 -8.74 -14.81
C ILE A 34 -51.38 -9.74 -13.76
N LYS A 35 -52.17 -10.81 -13.50
CA LYS A 35 -51.76 -11.89 -12.60
C LYS A 35 -50.54 -12.64 -13.10
N ALA A 36 -50.45 -12.96 -14.39
CA ALA A 36 -49.27 -13.61 -14.97
C ALA A 36 -48.00 -12.72 -14.87
N LEU A 37 -48.18 -11.41 -15.10
CA LEU A 37 -47.07 -10.43 -14.90
C LEU A 37 -46.60 -10.41 -13.46
N HIS A 38 -47.50 -10.39 -12.48
CA HIS A 38 -47.13 -10.33 -11.07
C HIS A 38 -46.55 -11.65 -10.54
N THR A 39 -47.06 -12.83 -11.02
CA THR A 39 -46.61 -14.12 -10.50
C THR A 39 -45.27 -14.56 -11.07
N GLU A 40 -44.94 -14.21 -12.28
CA GLU A 40 -43.73 -14.74 -12.95
C GLU A 40 -42.65 -13.68 -13.22
N LEU A 41 -43.05 -12.49 -13.68
CA LEU A 41 -42.07 -11.42 -14.01
C LEU A 41 -41.51 -10.68 -12.80
N VAL A 42 -42.31 -10.39 -11.78
CA VAL A 42 -41.85 -9.66 -10.59
C VAL A 42 -40.81 -10.47 -9.81
N PRO A 43 -41.00 -11.77 -9.49
CA PRO A 43 -39.93 -12.52 -8.81
C PRO A 43 -38.70 -12.74 -9.68
N ALA A 44 -38.85 -12.90 -11.01
CA ALA A 44 -37.71 -12.98 -11.92
C ALA A 44 -36.90 -11.67 -11.94
N PHE A 45 -37.55 -10.51 -11.95
CA PHE A 45 -36.91 -9.21 -11.90
C PHE A 45 -36.23 -8.95 -10.54
N MET A 46 -36.87 -9.33 -9.44
CA MET A 46 -36.25 -9.25 -8.10
C MET A 46 -35.06 -10.18 -7.98
N GLY A 47 -35.10 -11.38 -8.56
CA GLY A 47 -33.98 -12.31 -8.62
C GLY A 47 -32.77 -11.72 -9.38
N LEU A 48 -33.02 -11.09 -10.52
CA LEU A 48 -32.02 -10.46 -11.37
C LEU A 48 -31.38 -9.24 -10.67
N LEU A 49 -32.20 -8.43 -9.99
CA LEU A 49 -31.73 -7.31 -9.17
C LEU A 49 -30.88 -7.79 -7.99
N GLY A 50 -31.28 -8.84 -7.30
CA GLY A 50 -30.53 -9.45 -6.21
C GLY A 50 -29.18 -10.01 -6.68
N MET A 51 -29.14 -10.64 -7.86
CA MET A 51 -27.90 -11.12 -8.46
C MET A 51 -26.96 -9.95 -8.83
N ALA A 52 -27.46 -8.88 -9.40
CA ALA A 52 -26.67 -7.69 -9.71
C ALA A 52 -26.06 -7.05 -8.45
N LEU A 53 -26.84 -6.90 -7.39
CA LEU A 53 -26.36 -6.40 -6.09
C LEU A 53 -25.31 -7.35 -5.48
N GLY A 54 -25.47 -8.66 -5.63
CA GLY A 54 -24.51 -9.67 -5.20
C GLY A 54 -23.17 -9.53 -5.91
N PHE A 55 -23.16 -9.31 -7.23
CA PHE A 55 -21.93 -9.07 -8.00
C PHE A 55 -21.23 -7.77 -7.61
N ILE A 56 -21.99 -6.69 -7.39
CA ILE A 56 -21.42 -5.41 -6.92
C ILE A 56 -20.80 -5.57 -5.54
N SER A 57 -21.48 -6.27 -4.63
CA SER A 57 -20.97 -6.54 -3.28
C SER A 57 -19.70 -7.39 -3.32
N LEU A 58 -19.66 -8.42 -4.18
CA LEU A 58 -18.49 -9.28 -4.36
C LEU A 58 -17.28 -8.49 -4.90
N ALA A 59 -17.52 -7.66 -5.92
CA ALA A 59 -16.47 -6.80 -6.48
C ALA A 59 -15.92 -5.82 -5.43
N TYR A 60 -16.78 -5.24 -4.59
CA TYR A 60 -16.38 -4.37 -3.50
C TYR A 60 -15.58 -5.12 -2.41
N CYS A 61 -15.98 -6.35 -2.07
CA CYS A 61 -15.22 -7.20 -1.13
C CYS A 61 -13.83 -7.56 -1.66
N ILE A 62 -13.69 -7.83 -2.96
CA ILE A 62 -12.40 -8.11 -3.61
C ILE A 62 -11.50 -6.88 -3.55
N ASP A 63 -12.03 -5.69 -3.87
CA ASP A 63 -11.27 -4.43 -3.78
C ASP A 63 -10.83 -4.13 -2.33
N LEU A 64 -11.69 -4.36 -1.33
CA LEU A 64 -11.32 -4.20 0.08
C LEU A 64 -10.30 -5.24 0.53
N SER A 65 -10.41 -6.48 0.08
CA SER A 65 -9.49 -7.57 0.46
C SER A 65 -8.08 -7.35 -0.08
N GLY A 66 -7.95 -6.68 -1.24
CA GLY A 66 -6.65 -6.30 -1.81
C GLY A 66 -5.95 -5.17 -1.06
N LYS A 67 -6.66 -4.42 -0.23
CA LYS A 67 -6.13 -3.28 0.54
C LYS A 67 -5.79 -3.68 1.99
N THR A 68 -5.07 -4.78 2.17
CA THR A 68 -4.56 -5.15 3.50
C THR A 68 -3.51 -4.11 3.93
N GLN A 69 -3.89 -3.20 4.82
CA GLN A 69 -2.98 -2.20 5.36
C GLN A 69 -2.16 -2.83 6.49
N PHE A 70 -0.88 -3.07 6.23
CA PHE A 70 0.07 -3.42 7.27
C PHE A 70 0.49 -2.14 8.01
N ARG A 71 0.15 -2.05 9.30
CA ARG A 71 0.64 -0.97 10.17
C ARG A 71 1.68 -1.56 11.10
N PRO A 72 2.96 -1.21 10.93
CA PRO A 72 3.98 -1.64 11.87
C PRO A 72 3.74 -0.97 13.23
N TYR A 73 3.79 -1.76 14.30
CA TYR A 73 3.79 -1.24 15.67
C TYR A 73 5.22 -1.32 16.21
N VAL A 74 5.71 -0.21 16.71
CA VAL A 74 6.99 -0.20 17.43
C VAL A 74 6.69 -0.50 18.89
N VAL A 75 7.14 -1.66 19.35
CA VAL A 75 7.05 -2.06 20.75
C VAL A 75 8.35 -1.71 21.43
N THR A 76 8.33 -0.74 22.34
CA THR A 76 9.48 -0.44 23.19
C THR A 76 9.43 -1.37 24.40
N VAL A 77 10.44 -2.23 24.53
CA VAL A 77 10.59 -3.14 25.69
C VAL A 77 11.64 -2.61 26.63
N ASP A 78 11.39 -2.70 27.94
CA ASP A 78 12.39 -2.41 28.97
C ASP A 78 13.42 -3.55 29.06
N LYS A 79 14.52 -3.29 29.77
CA LYS A 79 15.60 -4.29 30.02
C LYS A 79 15.11 -5.61 30.63
N GLN A 80 13.89 -5.63 31.18
CA GLN A 80 13.23 -6.79 31.77
C GLN A 80 12.25 -7.48 30.82
N GLY A 81 12.15 -7.03 29.55
CA GLY A 81 11.24 -7.63 28.55
C GLY A 81 9.78 -7.19 28.68
N SER A 82 9.47 -6.24 29.59
CA SER A 82 8.12 -5.72 29.73
C SER A 82 7.82 -4.68 28.64
N VAL A 83 6.65 -4.77 28.02
CA VAL A 83 6.18 -3.79 27.03
C VAL A 83 5.88 -2.47 27.75
N LEU A 84 6.68 -1.45 27.52
CA LEU A 84 6.54 -0.14 28.16
C LEU A 84 5.49 0.74 27.51
N LEU A 85 5.32 0.63 26.17
CA LEU A 85 4.34 1.43 25.42
C LEU A 85 4.04 0.77 24.07
N LEU A 86 2.76 0.66 23.75
CA LEU A 86 2.27 0.52 22.38
C LEU A 86 2.14 1.94 21.82
N GLU A 87 3.23 2.50 21.30
CA GLU A 87 3.14 3.79 20.65
C GLU A 87 2.41 3.65 19.32
N ASN A 88 1.31 4.39 19.19
CA ASN A 88 0.63 4.55 17.93
C ASN A 88 1.60 5.23 16.95
N PRO A 89 1.92 4.65 15.78
CA PRO A 89 2.88 5.22 14.85
C PRO A 89 2.51 6.61 14.31
N ASN A 90 1.31 7.10 14.65
CA ASN A 90 0.85 8.45 14.28
C ASN A 90 1.31 9.57 15.24
N GLN A 91 2.00 9.26 16.34
CA GLN A 91 2.56 10.28 17.21
C GLN A 91 4.03 10.56 16.83
N ASP A 92 4.39 11.85 16.75
CA ASP A 92 5.72 12.37 16.40
C ASP A 92 6.86 12.01 17.38
N SER A 93 6.63 11.07 18.29
CA SER A 93 7.49 10.73 19.40
C SER A 93 8.37 9.49 19.20
N LEU A 94 8.88 9.25 17.99
CA LEU A 94 9.95 8.24 17.87
C LEU A 94 11.12 8.64 18.76
N ASN A 95 11.46 7.75 19.69
CA ASN A 95 12.58 7.93 20.60
C ASN A 95 13.86 8.27 19.80
N SER A 96 14.63 9.25 20.26
CA SER A 96 15.88 9.68 19.62
C SER A 96 16.87 8.53 19.38
N LYS A 97 16.86 7.51 20.25
CA LYS A 97 17.68 6.29 20.09
C LYS A 97 17.25 5.46 18.87
N VAL A 98 15.93 5.36 18.60
CA VAL A 98 15.41 4.64 17.43
C VAL A 98 15.77 5.36 16.15
N LYS A 99 15.66 6.71 16.15
CA LYS A 99 16.07 7.56 15.04
C LYS A 99 17.57 7.41 14.75
N ALA A 100 18.40 7.47 15.79
CA ALA A 100 19.84 7.28 15.68
C ALA A 100 20.20 5.89 15.15
N SER A 101 19.54 4.83 15.66
CA SER A 101 19.73 3.46 15.17
C SER A 101 19.38 3.30 13.70
N PHE A 102 18.28 3.92 13.24
CA PHE A 102 17.88 3.94 11.83
C PHE A 102 18.97 4.57 10.95
N VAL A 103 19.50 5.72 11.37
CA VAL A 103 20.54 6.43 10.62
C VAL A 103 21.85 5.65 10.59
N CYS A 104 22.24 5.03 11.71
CA CYS A 104 23.43 4.15 11.77
C CYS A 104 23.29 2.97 10.82
N GLU A 105 22.15 2.28 10.87
CA GLU A 105 21.89 1.14 10.00
C GLU A 105 21.89 1.53 8.51
N TYR A 106 21.32 2.71 8.20
CA TYR A 106 21.33 3.24 6.84
C TYR A 106 22.77 3.45 6.33
N VAL A 107 23.63 4.10 7.11
CA VAL A 107 25.04 4.32 6.74
C VAL A 107 25.79 3.01 6.62
N ASP A 108 25.59 2.08 7.55
CA ASP A 108 26.23 0.76 7.52
C ASP A 108 25.85 -0.01 6.24
N ARG A 109 24.56 -0.14 5.93
CA ARG A 109 24.06 -0.86 4.76
C ARG A 109 24.47 -0.21 3.43
N LEU A 110 24.52 1.13 3.39
CA LEU A 110 24.91 1.87 2.19
C LEU A 110 26.35 1.55 1.75
N TYR A 111 27.26 1.46 2.72
CA TYR A 111 28.68 1.23 2.43
C TYR A 111 29.11 -0.23 2.49
N ALA A 112 28.30 -1.10 3.09
CA ALA A 112 28.61 -2.52 3.21
C ALA A 112 28.71 -3.18 1.82
N VAL A 113 29.79 -3.95 1.60
CA VAL A 113 29.99 -4.77 0.41
C VAL A 113 30.33 -6.18 0.85
N SER A 114 29.48 -7.14 0.43
CA SER A 114 29.56 -8.56 0.76
C SER A 114 29.97 -9.39 -0.47
N GLU A 115 30.67 -10.50 -0.23
CA GLU A 115 30.90 -11.53 -1.26
C GLU A 115 29.62 -12.26 -1.64
N ASP A 116 28.67 -12.39 -0.70
CA ASP A 116 27.36 -12.97 -0.95
C ASP A 116 26.49 -12.00 -1.74
N LYS A 117 26.22 -12.36 -3.00
CA LYS A 117 25.39 -11.56 -3.90
C LYS A 117 23.93 -11.42 -3.46
N ALA A 118 23.39 -12.44 -2.79
CA ALA A 118 22.02 -12.40 -2.30
C ALA A 118 21.93 -11.38 -1.15
N LEU A 119 22.90 -11.42 -0.24
CA LEU A 119 23.02 -10.46 0.85
C LEU A 119 23.27 -9.03 0.32
N GLN A 120 24.14 -8.89 -0.70
CA GLN A 120 24.39 -7.58 -1.32
C GLN A 120 23.14 -6.98 -1.96
N ARG A 121 22.36 -7.79 -2.68
CA ARG A 121 21.06 -7.33 -3.25
C ARG A 121 20.11 -6.90 -2.15
N ARG A 122 20.07 -7.64 -1.04
CA ARG A 122 19.23 -7.27 0.10
C ARG A 122 19.64 -5.91 0.68
N PHE A 123 20.92 -5.63 0.85
CA PHE A 123 21.41 -4.32 1.33
C PHE A 123 20.98 -3.19 0.39
N ILE A 124 21.13 -3.38 -0.92
CA ILE A 124 20.71 -2.41 -1.92
C ILE A 124 19.19 -2.16 -1.83
N ASN A 125 18.38 -3.22 -1.77
CA ASN A 125 16.93 -3.08 -1.64
C ASN A 125 16.51 -2.37 -0.35
N GLU A 126 17.17 -2.66 0.78
CA GLU A 126 16.94 -1.97 2.05
C GLU A 126 17.24 -0.47 1.95
N ILE A 127 18.31 -0.08 1.27
CA ILE A 127 18.66 1.32 1.08
C ILE A 127 17.63 2.05 0.20
N TYR A 128 17.25 1.46 -0.93
CA TYR A 128 16.22 2.06 -1.79
C TYR A 128 14.87 2.18 -1.07
N ALA A 129 14.46 1.17 -0.30
CA ALA A 129 13.22 1.20 0.48
C ALA A 129 13.22 2.26 1.60
N LYS A 130 14.41 2.64 2.10
CA LYS A 130 14.60 3.68 3.12
C LYS A 130 14.94 5.05 2.54
N THR A 131 14.92 5.22 1.21
CA THR A 131 15.28 6.47 0.53
C THR A 131 14.06 7.09 -0.12
N SER A 132 13.91 8.40 0.02
CA SER A 132 12.82 9.13 -0.61
C SER A 132 13.04 9.26 -2.12
N LEU A 133 12.11 8.79 -2.91
CA LEU A 133 12.17 8.91 -4.38
C LEU A 133 12.26 10.38 -4.81
N GLY A 134 13.09 10.64 -5.84
CA GLY A 134 13.28 11.97 -6.40
C GLY A 134 14.00 12.97 -5.48
N SER A 135 14.56 12.50 -4.37
CA SER A 135 15.32 13.33 -3.42
C SER A 135 16.81 13.43 -3.78
N ALA A 136 17.53 14.34 -3.13
CA ALA A 136 18.98 14.44 -3.27
C ALA A 136 19.69 13.14 -2.84
N ALA A 137 19.14 12.43 -1.83
CA ALA A 137 19.64 11.13 -1.40
C ALA A 137 19.50 10.07 -2.48
N SER A 138 18.35 10.01 -3.21
CA SER A 138 18.18 9.03 -4.30
C SER A 138 19.18 9.24 -5.42
N VAL A 139 19.42 10.49 -5.82
CA VAL A 139 20.44 10.82 -6.83
C VAL A 139 21.85 10.43 -6.37
N PHE A 140 22.15 10.67 -5.08
CA PHE A 140 23.44 10.25 -4.52
C PHE A 140 23.61 8.72 -4.59
N ILE A 141 22.60 7.95 -4.20
CA ILE A 141 22.64 6.49 -4.15
C ILE A 141 22.78 5.90 -5.56
N ASP A 142 22.02 6.39 -6.52
CA ASP A 142 22.11 5.95 -7.92
C ASP A 142 23.52 6.17 -8.48
N ASN A 143 24.10 7.35 -8.25
CA ASN A 143 25.47 7.66 -8.65
C ASN A 143 26.50 6.79 -7.90
N PHE A 144 26.28 6.57 -6.60
CA PHE A 144 27.17 5.76 -5.76
C PHE A 144 27.22 4.31 -6.25
N TYR A 145 26.09 3.66 -6.42
CA TYR A 145 26.03 2.26 -6.84
C TYR A 145 26.48 2.07 -8.31
N THR A 146 26.20 3.03 -9.18
CA THR A 146 26.69 3.00 -10.55
C THR A 146 28.21 3.08 -10.62
N LYS A 147 28.84 3.97 -9.85
CA LYS A 147 30.30 4.13 -9.81
C LYS A 147 31.00 3.00 -9.05
N ALA A 148 30.44 2.59 -7.93
CA ALA A 148 31.04 1.56 -7.06
C ALA A 148 30.96 0.15 -7.67
N ASN A 149 30.04 -0.09 -8.60
CA ASN A 149 29.81 -1.40 -9.23
C ASN A 149 29.82 -2.57 -8.23
N VAL A 150 29.12 -2.39 -7.11
CA VAL A 150 29.14 -3.30 -5.94
C VAL A 150 28.69 -4.73 -6.23
N MET A 151 28.11 -4.95 -7.39
CA MET A 151 27.69 -6.27 -7.88
C MET A 151 28.76 -7.00 -8.69
N SER A 152 29.91 -6.36 -8.97
CA SER A 152 31.01 -6.99 -9.71
C SER A 152 31.83 -7.94 -8.82
N TYR A 153 32.43 -8.96 -9.41
CA TYR A 153 33.28 -9.91 -8.68
C TYR A 153 34.63 -9.32 -8.21
N ALA A 154 35.02 -8.19 -8.79
CA ALA A 154 36.28 -7.53 -8.45
C ALA A 154 36.15 -6.50 -7.33
N THR A 155 34.98 -6.42 -6.72
CA THR A 155 34.71 -5.41 -5.70
C THR A 155 35.37 -5.79 -4.38
N ALA A 156 36.05 -4.84 -3.78
CA ALA A 156 36.63 -5.00 -2.45
C ALA A 156 35.53 -5.13 -1.39
N LEU A 157 35.74 -6.02 -0.41
CA LEU A 157 34.88 -6.11 0.77
C LEU A 157 34.93 -4.81 1.56
N ARG A 158 33.77 -4.37 2.05
CA ARG A 158 33.68 -3.14 2.85
C ARG A 158 32.79 -3.37 4.06
N ASN A 159 33.30 -2.90 5.19
CA ASN A 159 32.55 -2.83 6.44
C ASN A 159 32.67 -1.44 7.02
N THR A 160 31.66 -1.00 7.74
CA THR A 160 31.69 0.24 8.48
C THR A 160 31.83 0.00 9.97
N ALA A 161 32.46 0.93 10.67
CA ALA A 161 32.47 0.99 12.13
C ALA A 161 32.00 2.39 12.54
N ILE A 162 30.79 2.50 13.08
CA ILE A 162 30.23 3.77 13.55
C ILE A 162 30.99 4.18 14.81
N GLU A 163 31.55 5.39 14.80
CA GLU A 163 32.29 5.96 15.95
C GLU A 163 31.40 6.88 16.79
N SER A 164 30.58 7.70 16.13
CA SER A 164 29.68 8.62 16.84
C SER A 164 28.47 8.97 16.00
N VAL A 165 27.37 9.27 16.69
CA VAL A 165 26.12 9.77 16.11
C VAL A 165 25.67 10.94 16.95
N VAL A 166 25.49 12.09 16.31
CA VAL A 166 25.06 13.33 16.94
C VAL A 166 23.81 13.84 16.26
N SER A 167 22.77 14.10 17.03
CA SER A 167 21.57 14.75 16.52
C SER A 167 21.84 16.24 16.33
N LEU A 168 21.71 16.74 15.12
CA LEU A 168 21.84 18.17 14.82
C LEU A 168 20.47 18.87 14.88
N SER A 169 19.41 18.15 14.53
CA SER A 169 18.03 18.60 14.64
C SER A 169 17.12 17.39 14.84
N ASP A 170 15.80 17.60 14.93
CA ASP A 170 14.84 16.52 15.09
C ASP A 170 14.90 15.45 13.97
N ASN A 171 15.34 15.86 12.77
CA ASN A 171 15.33 15.01 11.59
C ASN A 171 16.69 14.92 10.88
N THR A 172 17.76 15.46 11.47
CA THR A 172 19.10 15.46 10.88
C THR A 172 20.13 14.97 11.88
N PHE A 173 20.96 14.04 11.42
CA PHE A 173 22.04 13.45 12.21
C PHE A 173 23.38 13.59 11.50
N GLU A 174 24.42 13.81 12.29
CA GLU A 174 25.82 13.67 11.89
C GLU A 174 26.30 12.30 12.37
N VAL A 175 26.86 11.51 11.44
CA VAL A 175 27.42 10.20 11.71
C VAL A 175 28.89 10.19 11.34
N THR A 176 29.76 9.92 12.31
CA THR A 176 31.19 9.70 12.06
C THR A 176 31.44 8.19 12.05
N PHE A 177 32.11 7.72 11.02
CA PHE A 177 32.38 6.28 10.85
C PHE A 177 33.70 6.02 10.17
N LYS A 178 34.26 4.82 10.42
CA LYS A 178 35.39 4.26 9.68
C LYS A 178 34.89 3.31 8.62
N LEU A 179 35.39 3.46 7.41
CA LEU A 179 35.18 2.53 6.30
C LEU A 179 36.42 1.66 6.15
N MET A 180 36.26 0.38 6.46
CA MET A 180 37.30 -0.62 6.33
C MET A 180 37.11 -1.36 5.01
N THR A 181 38.06 -1.19 4.09
CA THR A 181 38.04 -1.80 2.76
C THR A 181 39.14 -2.86 2.72
N LYS A 182 38.75 -4.12 2.44
CA LYS A 182 39.67 -5.24 2.24
C LYS A 182 39.72 -5.58 0.76
N GLN A 183 40.87 -5.36 0.14
CA GLN A 183 41.09 -5.68 -1.27
C GLN A 183 42.38 -6.50 -1.40
N LYS A 184 42.25 -7.78 -1.79
CA LYS A 184 43.39 -8.74 -1.88
C LYS A 184 44.29 -8.67 -0.63
N ASP A 185 45.48 -8.11 -0.76
CA ASP A 185 46.49 -8.06 0.32
C ASP A 185 46.54 -6.70 1.03
N GLN A 186 45.62 -5.78 0.72
CA GLN A 186 45.60 -4.45 1.31
C GLN A 186 44.34 -4.22 2.15
N ASN A 187 44.54 -3.75 3.38
CA ASN A 187 43.49 -3.26 4.24
C ASN A 187 43.58 -1.73 4.31
N LEU A 188 42.58 -1.06 3.77
CA LEU A 188 42.47 0.39 3.83
C LEU A 188 41.41 0.79 4.85
N THR A 189 41.75 1.68 5.76
CA THR A 189 40.79 2.25 6.70
C THR A 189 40.75 3.77 6.49
N GLU A 190 39.56 4.27 6.21
CA GLU A 190 39.30 5.67 5.97
C GLU A 190 38.21 6.16 6.89
N ARG A 191 38.30 7.40 7.33
CA ARG A 191 37.35 8.03 8.26
C ARG A 191 36.47 8.99 7.51
N TYR A 192 35.16 8.90 7.75
CA TYR A 192 34.15 9.71 7.08
C TYR A 192 33.19 10.35 8.07
N LYS A 193 32.60 11.45 7.65
CA LYS A 193 31.51 12.13 8.32
C LYS A 193 30.35 12.26 7.35
N ALA A 194 29.20 11.68 7.70
CA ALA A 194 27.99 11.79 6.93
C ALA A 194 26.95 12.67 7.64
N PHE A 195 26.21 13.45 6.86
CA PHE A 195 25.04 14.18 7.28
C PHE A 195 23.82 13.52 6.64
N VAL A 196 22.88 13.08 7.48
CA VAL A 196 21.72 12.32 7.06
C VAL A 196 20.47 13.04 7.54
N SER A 197 19.68 13.55 6.60
CA SER A 197 18.36 14.11 6.89
C SER A 197 17.29 13.15 6.41
N TYR A 198 16.25 12.93 7.21
CA TYR A 198 15.13 12.05 6.87
C TYR A 198 13.81 12.73 7.16
N LYS A 199 12.75 12.21 6.53
CA LYS A 199 11.36 12.56 6.79
C LYS A 199 10.56 11.33 7.12
N ARG A 200 9.55 11.46 7.95
CA ARG A 200 8.57 10.41 8.18
C ARG A 200 7.42 10.59 7.21
N LEU A 201 7.05 9.52 6.52
CA LEU A 201 5.89 9.49 5.66
C LEU A 201 4.88 8.49 6.24
N ASN A 202 3.61 8.86 6.18
CA ASN A 202 2.54 7.95 6.52
C ASN A 202 2.27 7.06 5.29
N VAL A 203 3.06 5.99 5.16
CA VAL A 203 3.00 5.08 4.01
C VAL A 203 2.06 3.92 4.32
N THR A 204 1.19 3.62 3.38
CA THR A 204 0.45 2.36 3.36
C THR A 204 1.27 1.36 2.57
N TYR A 205 1.62 0.24 3.20
CA TYR A 205 2.40 -0.81 2.57
C TYR A 205 1.46 -1.84 1.93
N ASP A 206 1.78 -2.25 0.71
CA ASP A 206 0.98 -3.21 -0.04
C ASP A 206 1.27 -4.67 0.36
N ASN A 207 2.47 -4.92 0.91
CA ASN A 207 2.88 -6.26 1.31
C ASN A 207 3.79 -6.26 2.56
N LEU A 208 3.92 -7.43 3.18
CA LEU A 208 4.73 -7.63 4.39
C LEU A 208 6.23 -7.39 4.16
N GLU A 209 6.72 -7.59 2.95
CA GLU A 209 8.14 -7.41 2.62
C GLU A 209 8.52 -5.93 2.67
N GLU A 210 7.68 -5.05 2.16
CA GLU A 210 7.88 -3.59 2.26
C GLU A 210 7.90 -3.13 3.72
N VAL A 211 6.98 -3.66 4.56
CA VAL A 211 6.99 -3.39 6.01
C VAL A 211 8.31 -3.80 6.64
N ARG A 212 8.86 -4.97 6.26
CA ARG A 212 10.14 -5.47 6.79
C ARG A 212 11.32 -4.60 6.38
N LEU A 213 11.30 -4.04 5.18
CA LEU A 213 12.39 -3.20 4.67
C LEU A 213 12.41 -1.81 5.34
N ASN A 214 11.23 -1.22 5.64
CA ASN A 214 11.14 0.09 6.27
C ASN A 214 9.98 0.17 7.29
N PRO A 215 10.06 -0.54 8.41
CA PRO A 215 8.97 -0.62 9.38
C PRO A 215 8.64 0.71 10.08
N LEU A 216 9.57 1.64 10.09
CA LEU A 216 9.42 2.93 10.77
C LEU A 216 8.78 4.02 9.88
N GLY A 217 8.69 3.78 8.56
CA GLY A 217 8.24 4.78 7.60
C GLY A 217 9.14 6.02 7.54
N LEU A 218 10.44 5.84 7.87
CA LEU A 218 11.45 6.89 7.80
C LEU A 218 12.15 6.83 6.44
N PHE A 219 12.22 7.96 5.75
CA PHE A 219 12.80 8.03 4.41
C PHE A 219 13.89 9.11 4.39
N VAL A 220 15.12 8.70 4.09
CA VAL A 220 16.24 9.63 3.90
C VAL A 220 16.00 10.46 2.65
N ASN A 221 16.02 11.78 2.81
CA ASN A 221 15.81 12.74 1.73
C ASN A 221 17.08 13.49 1.34
N GLU A 222 18.04 13.62 2.28
CA GLU A 222 19.34 14.21 2.02
C GLU A 222 20.44 13.36 2.61
N PHE A 223 21.48 13.14 1.83
CA PHE A 223 22.67 12.42 2.24
C PHE A 223 23.90 13.13 1.70
N ASN A 224 24.78 13.54 2.60
CA ASN A 224 26.05 14.14 2.24
C ASN A 224 27.17 13.49 3.04
N VAL A 225 28.32 13.24 2.42
CA VAL A 225 29.46 12.58 3.06
C VAL A 225 30.77 13.26 2.69
N ASN A 226 31.61 13.46 3.69
CA ASN A 226 32.92 14.01 3.54
C ASN A 226 33.97 13.10 4.17
N LYS A 227 35.09 12.90 3.49
CA LYS A 227 36.24 12.21 4.04
C LYS A 227 36.94 13.10 5.04
N ILE A 228 37.22 12.57 6.22
CA ILE A 228 38.03 13.27 7.23
C ILE A 228 39.51 13.05 6.89
N ILE A 229 40.20 14.14 6.56
CA ILE A 229 41.63 14.10 6.33
C ILE A 229 42.29 14.27 7.70
N GLU A 230 42.90 13.20 8.23
CA GLU A 230 43.74 13.32 9.40
C GLU A 230 45.06 14.00 8.96
N VAL A 231 45.24 15.25 9.37
CA VAL A 231 46.54 15.90 9.23
C VAL A 231 47.44 15.19 10.21
N ALA A 232 48.47 14.47 9.70
CA ALA A 232 49.48 13.87 10.52
C ALA A 232 50.20 14.99 11.29
N SER A 233 50.02 14.97 12.61
CA SER A 233 50.75 15.89 13.53
C SER A 233 52.13 15.36 13.83
#